data_fc2e04eae9104ea1ef737bb9c9965cb6
#
_entry.id   fc2e04eae9104ea1ef737bb9c9965cb6
#
_cell.length_a   1.000
_cell.length_b   1.000
_cell.length_c   1.000
_cell.angle_alpha   90.00
_cell.angle_beta   90.00
_cell.angle_gamma   90.00
#
_symmetry.space_group_name_H-M   'P 1'
#
loop_
_entity.id
_entity.type
_entity.pdbx_description
1 polymer ?
#
loop_
_entity_poly.entity_id
_entity_poly.type
_entity_poly.pdbx_seq_one_letter_code
_entity_poly.pdbx_strand_id
1 'polypeptide(L)'
;VGNALGYAHAVGVMHRDIKPDNILIGPYGEVLLLDWGLAKVWHSDDPAASKQTEVPDLDVGVSMTNAGKLQGSVMYMSPEQVDREADIDFRSDIYSLGAVMYEALTGQTPFSGTLVRKILEDVRHKVPDVPSHFGSLAVPKVLSDLTMSCLSKDPDERPGSAEEVVRIIQHNWTS
;
A
#
# COMPACT_ATOMS: atom_id res chain seq x y z
N VAL A 1 5.96 -1.71 10.58
CA VAL A 1 4.72 -1.77 9.79
C VAL A 1 4.35 -3.21 9.52
N GLY A 2 5.16 -4.02 8.83
CA GLY A 2 4.83 -5.38 8.43
C GLY A 2 4.39 -6.30 9.58
N ASN A 3 5.04 -6.23 10.76
CA ASN A 3 4.62 -7.00 11.93
C ASN A 3 3.21 -6.59 12.44
N ALA A 4 2.89 -5.30 12.41
CA ALA A 4 1.57 -4.81 12.81
C ALA A 4 0.49 -5.29 11.83
N LEU A 5 0.79 -5.26 10.53
CA LEU A 5 -0.08 -5.80 9.50
C LEU A 5 -0.29 -7.31 9.63
N GLY A 6 0.80 -8.08 9.84
CA GLY A 6 0.70 -9.52 10.03
C GLY A 6 -0.23 -9.87 11.18
N TYR A 7 -0.09 -9.20 12.33
CA TYR A 7 -1.02 -9.39 13.45
C TYR A 7 -2.47 -9.07 13.07
N ALA A 8 -2.72 -7.91 12.42
CA ALA A 8 -4.07 -7.52 12.01
C ALA A 8 -4.68 -8.53 11.02
N HIS A 9 -3.90 -8.97 10.02
CA HIS A 9 -4.32 -9.96 9.04
C HIS A 9 -4.65 -11.32 9.70
N ALA A 10 -3.86 -11.74 10.69
CA ALA A 10 -4.10 -12.97 11.43
C ALA A 10 -5.42 -12.97 12.21
N VAL A 11 -5.92 -11.80 12.60
CA VAL A 11 -7.25 -11.64 13.25
C VAL A 11 -8.33 -11.19 12.26
N GLY A 12 -8.05 -11.27 10.96
CA GLY A 12 -9.01 -10.99 9.90
C GLY A 12 -9.26 -9.50 9.64
N VAL A 13 -8.34 -8.61 10.02
CA VAL A 13 -8.51 -7.15 9.84
C VAL A 13 -7.55 -6.63 8.79
N MET A 14 -8.06 -5.94 7.75
CA MET A 14 -7.31 -5.22 6.75
C MET A 14 -7.29 -3.72 7.10
N HIS A 15 -6.14 -3.06 6.83
CA HIS A 15 -5.97 -1.63 7.10
C HIS A 15 -6.59 -0.74 6.02
N ARG A 16 -6.30 -1.04 4.74
CA ARG A 16 -6.85 -0.40 3.53
C ARG A 16 -6.40 1.04 3.22
N ASP A 17 -5.62 1.69 4.09
CA ASP A 17 -5.07 3.04 3.86
C ASP A 17 -3.61 3.13 4.35
N ILE A 18 -2.76 2.19 3.89
CA ILE A 18 -1.34 2.19 4.22
C ILE A 18 -0.64 3.21 3.33
N LYS A 19 -0.02 4.20 3.99
CA LYS A 19 0.74 5.29 3.37
C LYS A 19 1.69 5.91 4.39
N PRO A 20 2.71 6.67 3.98
CA PRO A 20 3.64 7.29 4.91
C PRO A 20 2.97 8.18 5.97
N ASP A 21 1.90 8.90 5.63
CA ASP A 21 1.16 9.75 6.57
C ASP A 21 0.57 8.96 7.76
N ASN A 22 0.31 7.66 7.57
CA ASN A 22 -0.21 6.76 8.58
C ASN A 22 0.88 5.94 9.28
N ILE A 23 2.16 6.23 9.04
CA ILE A 23 3.31 5.56 9.65
C ILE A 23 4.09 6.56 10.49
N LEU A 24 4.06 6.39 11.79
CA LEU A 24 4.84 7.20 12.73
C LEU A 24 6.10 6.46 13.15
N ILE A 25 7.25 7.09 12.99
CA ILE A 25 8.53 6.59 13.48
C ILE A 25 8.95 7.42 14.69
N GLY A 26 9.07 6.77 15.83
CA GLY A 26 9.48 7.39 17.06
C GLY A 26 11.01 7.50 17.22
N PRO A 27 11.48 8.29 18.20
CA PRO A 27 12.91 8.60 18.37
C PRO A 27 13.76 7.41 18.81
N TYR A 28 13.15 6.33 19.28
CA TYR A 28 13.85 5.12 19.73
C TYR A 28 13.69 3.94 18.75
N GLY A 29 13.19 4.21 17.52
CA GLY A 29 13.02 3.20 16.49
C GLY A 29 11.68 2.47 16.55
N GLU A 30 10.78 2.88 17.43
CA GLU A 30 9.40 2.39 17.43
C GLU A 30 8.67 2.85 16.15
N VAL A 31 7.88 1.96 15.59
CA VAL A 31 7.08 2.23 14.39
C VAL A 31 5.63 1.92 14.69
N LEU A 32 4.78 2.92 14.55
CA LEU A 32 3.33 2.79 14.74
C LEU A 32 2.63 2.93 13.40
N LEU A 33 1.64 2.06 13.17
CA LEU A 33 0.70 2.18 12.07
C LEU A 33 -0.60 2.79 12.61
N LEU A 34 -0.96 3.95 12.08
CA LEU A 34 -2.04 4.82 12.54
C LEU A 34 -3.23 4.74 11.58
N ASP A 35 -4.37 5.28 12.03
CA ASP A 35 -5.58 5.52 11.25
C ASP A 35 -6.20 4.24 10.66
N TRP A 36 -6.78 3.44 11.55
CA TRP A 36 -7.58 2.25 11.20
C TRP A 36 -9.03 2.59 10.85
N GLY A 37 -9.32 3.86 10.53
CA GLY A 37 -10.67 4.35 10.25
C GLY A 37 -11.32 3.72 9.00
N LEU A 38 -10.51 3.20 8.06
CA LEU A 38 -10.97 2.47 6.87
C LEU A 38 -10.81 0.95 7.00
N ALA A 39 -10.38 0.46 8.18
CA ALA A 39 -10.16 -0.97 8.39
C ALA A 39 -11.46 -1.77 8.21
N LYS A 40 -11.32 -2.96 7.62
CA LYS A 40 -12.44 -3.89 7.39
C LYS A 40 -12.10 -5.26 7.94
N VAL A 41 -13.07 -5.87 8.63
CA VAL A 41 -12.97 -7.28 9.00
C VAL A 41 -13.24 -8.14 7.76
N TRP A 42 -12.24 -8.92 7.37
CA TRP A 42 -12.32 -9.83 6.24
C TRP A 42 -13.14 -11.06 6.62
N HIS A 43 -14.03 -11.51 5.74
CA HIS A 43 -14.99 -12.59 5.99
C HIS A 43 -16.01 -12.34 7.12
N SER A 44 -16.35 -11.10 7.45
CA SER A 44 -17.51 -10.87 8.31
C SER A 44 -18.78 -11.01 7.48
N ASP A 45 -19.67 -11.92 7.89
CA ASP A 45 -21.03 -12.04 7.34
C ASP A 45 -21.93 -10.86 7.75
N ASP A 46 -21.38 -9.83 8.38
CA ASP A 46 -22.11 -8.65 8.83
C ASP A 46 -22.37 -7.68 7.68
N PRO A 47 -23.64 -7.51 7.23
CA PRO A 47 -23.99 -6.58 6.17
C PRO A 47 -23.65 -5.10 6.49
N ALA A 48 -23.47 -4.76 7.78
CA ALA A 48 -23.08 -3.43 8.22
C ALA A 48 -21.59 -3.17 7.97
N ALA A 49 -20.75 -4.20 7.98
CA ALA A 49 -19.30 -4.09 7.68
C ALA A 49 -19.04 -3.74 6.20
N SER A 50 -19.96 -4.05 5.30
CA SER A 50 -19.86 -3.76 3.87
C SER A 50 -20.24 -2.33 3.48
N LYS A 51 -20.89 -1.56 4.36
CA LYS A 51 -21.39 -0.22 4.03
C LYS A 51 -20.42 0.93 4.34
N GLN A 52 -19.27 0.70 4.96
CA GLN A 52 -18.41 1.78 5.48
C GLN A 52 -17.25 2.19 4.55
N THR A 53 -17.22 1.76 3.31
CA THR A 53 -16.13 2.15 2.42
C THR A 53 -16.68 2.72 1.11
N GLU A 54 -17.23 3.91 1.19
CA GLU A 54 -17.31 4.75 0.01
C GLU A 54 -15.95 5.39 -0.22
N VAL A 55 -15.17 4.84 -1.16
CA VAL A 55 -14.14 5.63 -1.82
C VAL A 55 -14.89 6.84 -2.41
N PRO A 56 -14.50 8.08 -2.09
CA PRO A 56 -15.21 9.26 -2.61
C PRO A 56 -15.40 9.14 -4.11
N ASP A 57 -16.60 9.45 -4.58
CA ASP A 57 -16.92 9.44 -6.01
C ASP A 57 -16.02 10.46 -6.71
N LEU A 58 -15.05 9.97 -7.49
CA LEU A 58 -14.04 10.80 -8.15
C LEU A 58 -14.62 11.67 -9.27
N ASP A 59 -15.88 11.43 -9.64
CA ASP A 59 -16.60 12.20 -10.67
C ASP A 59 -17.39 13.39 -10.11
N VAL A 60 -17.55 13.52 -8.78
CA VAL A 60 -18.28 14.63 -8.18
C VAL A 60 -17.28 15.65 -7.63
N GLY A 61 -17.19 16.81 -8.26
CA GLY A 61 -16.41 18.02 -7.95
C GLY A 61 -15.75 18.07 -6.57
N VAL A 62 -14.57 17.45 -6.44
CA VAL A 62 -13.79 17.43 -5.20
C VAL A 62 -13.31 18.84 -4.90
N SER A 63 -13.70 19.39 -3.76
CA SER A 63 -13.17 20.65 -3.23
C SER A 63 -11.64 20.64 -3.25
N MET A 64 -10.98 21.74 -3.60
CA MET A 64 -9.51 21.84 -3.73
C MET A 64 -8.74 21.35 -2.47
N THR A 65 -9.34 21.46 -1.28
CA THR A 65 -8.75 20.97 -0.03
C THR A 65 -8.78 19.43 0.10
N ASN A 66 -9.80 18.79 -0.46
CA ASN A 66 -9.91 17.33 -0.48
C ASN A 66 -9.14 16.70 -1.65
N ALA A 67 -8.96 17.44 -2.75
CA ALA A 67 -8.22 16.97 -3.92
C ALA A 67 -6.75 16.64 -3.58
N GLY A 68 -6.08 17.46 -2.78
CA GLY A 68 -4.69 17.22 -2.37
C GLY A 68 -4.53 15.98 -1.47
N LYS A 69 -5.45 15.77 -0.51
CA LYS A 69 -5.46 14.58 0.34
C LYS A 69 -5.79 13.32 -0.46
N LEU A 70 -6.77 13.40 -1.34
CA LEU A 70 -7.13 12.30 -2.22
C LEU A 70 -5.98 11.95 -3.15
N GLN A 71 -5.32 12.94 -3.75
CA GLN A 71 -4.16 12.73 -4.62
C GLN A 71 -3.02 12.03 -3.89
N GLY A 72 -2.77 12.34 -2.60
CA GLY A 72 -1.79 11.66 -1.78
C GLY A 72 -2.11 10.18 -1.55
N SER A 73 -3.36 9.84 -1.25
CA SER A 73 -3.75 8.45 -0.93
C SER A 73 -3.79 7.53 -2.16
N VAL A 74 -4.20 8.02 -3.33
CA VAL A 74 -4.32 7.18 -4.54
C VAL A 74 -3.01 6.59 -5.03
N MET A 75 -1.87 7.16 -4.64
CA MET A 75 -0.53 6.70 -5.02
C MET A 75 -0.15 5.37 -4.37
N TYR A 76 -0.86 4.98 -3.30
CA TYR A 76 -0.62 3.76 -2.51
C TYR A 76 -1.76 2.74 -2.65
N MET A 77 -2.86 3.08 -3.34
CA MET A 77 -3.98 2.18 -3.58
C MET A 77 -3.57 1.01 -4.48
N SER A 78 -4.08 -0.16 -4.16
CA SER A 78 -3.95 -1.33 -5.04
C SER A 78 -4.89 -1.24 -6.25
N PRO A 79 -4.61 -1.96 -7.36
CA PRO A 79 -5.50 -2.01 -8.53
C PRO A 79 -6.94 -2.37 -8.17
N GLU A 80 -7.14 -3.40 -7.35
CA GLU A 80 -8.46 -3.86 -6.90
C GLU A 80 -9.20 -2.83 -6.04
N GLN A 81 -8.47 -1.99 -5.26
CA GLN A 81 -9.10 -0.85 -4.57
C GLN A 81 -9.54 0.24 -5.55
N VAL A 82 -8.73 0.51 -6.57
CA VAL A 82 -9.06 1.48 -7.62
C VAL A 82 -10.28 1.01 -8.41
N ASP A 83 -10.40 -0.29 -8.68
CA ASP A 83 -11.51 -0.87 -9.42
C ASP A 83 -12.74 -1.13 -8.54
N ARG A 84 -12.65 -0.87 -7.23
CA ARG A 84 -13.74 -1.07 -6.27
C ARG A 84 -14.27 -2.50 -6.28
N GLU A 85 -13.37 -3.48 -6.40
CA GLU A 85 -13.75 -4.88 -6.37
C GLU A 85 -14.44 -5.25 -5.05
N ALA A 86 -15.41 -6.15 -5.13
CA ALA A 86 -16.18 -6.57 -3.96
C ALA A 86 -15.36 -7.43 -2.99
N ASP A 87 -14.45 -8.24 -3.54
CA ASP A 87 -13.69 -9.25 -2.81
C ASP A 87 -12.21 -8.85 -2.62
N ILE A 88 -12.00 -7.66 -2.06
CA ILE A 88 -10.67 -7.19 -1.68
C ILE A 88 -10.22 -7.93 -0.41
N ASP A 89 -9.02 -8.50 -0.44
CA ASP A 89 -8.41 -9.18 0.71
C ASP A 89 -7.12 -8.46 1.20
N PHE A 90 -6.46 -9.07 2.20
CA PHE A 90 -5.24 -8.53 2.84
C PHE A 90 -4.09 -8.25 1.87
N ARG A 91 -4.08 -8.82 0.66
CA ARG A 91 -3.06 -8.61 -0.37
C ARG A 91 -3.11 -7.20 -0.96
N SER A 92 -4.22 -6.47 -0.78
CA SER A 92 -4.27 -5.03 -1.03
C SER A 92 -3.34 -4.25 -0.10
N ASP A 93 -3.30 -4.61 1.20
CA ASP A 93 -2.38 -4.00 2.15
C ASP A 93 -0.91 -4.32 1.80
N ILE A 94 -0.63 -5.52 1.25
CA ILE A 94 0.72 -5.88 0.77
C ILE A 94 1.12 -5.00 -0.41
N TYR A 95 0.21 -4.72 -1.35
CA TYR A 95 0.49 -3.78 -2.43
C TYR A 95 0.81 -2.38 -1.89
N SER A 96 -0.02 -1.86 -0.98
CA SER A 96 0.20 -0.54 -0.37
C SER A 96 1.51 -0.49 0.42
N LEU A 97 1.88 -1.57 1.13
CA LEU A 97 3.20 -1.71 1.76
C LEU A 97 4.32 -1.67 0.72
N GLY A 98 4.15 -2.33 -0.43
CA GLY A 98 5.07 -2.27 -1.56
C GLY A 98 5.25 -0.85 -2.10
N ALA A 99 4.17 -0.06 -2.18
CA ALA A 99 4.24 1.34 -2.61
C ALA A 99 5.01 2.21 -1.60
N VAL A 100 4.83 1.99 -0.30
CA VAL A 100 5.62 2.64 0.76
C VAL A 100 7.09 2.23 0.69
N MET A 101 7.38 0.94 0.47
CA MET A 101 8.76 0.45 0.29
C MET A 101 9.40 1.09 -0.94
N TYR A 102 8.68 1.18 -2.05
CA TYR A 102 9.18 1.82 -3.28
C TYR A 102 9.61 3.27 -3.00
N GLU A 103 8.75 4.04 -2.33
CA GLU A 103 9.07 5.43 -1.99
C GLU A 103 10.25 5.52 -1.01
N ALA A 104 10.32 4.66 0.00
CA ALA A 104 11.45 4.61 0.91
C ALA A 104 12.78 4.28 0.22
N LEU A 105 12.76 3.49 -0.86
CA LEU A 105 13.93 3.06 -1.61
C LEU A 105 14.33 4.03 -2.74
N THR A 106 13.42 4.88 -3.21
CA THR A 106 13.66 5.74 -4.38
C THR A 106 13.46 7.22 -4.12
N GLY A 107 12.77 7.58 -3.02
CA GLY A 107 12.33 8.94 -2.72
C GLY A 107 11.14 9.39 -3.59
N GLN A 108 10.51 8.48 -4.32
CA GLN A 108 9.39 8.77 -5.22
C GLN A 108 8.33 7.68 -5.10
N THR A 109 7.06 8.03 -5.30
CA THR A 109 5.98 7.04 -5.40
C THR A 109 6.08 6.22 -6.70
N PRO A 110 5.57 4.97 -6.73
CA PRO A 110 5.62 4.13 -7.94
C PRO A 110 5.01 4.82 -9.16
N PHE A 111 3.95 5.58 -8.93
CA PHE A 111 3.27 6.38 -9.94
C PHE A 111 3.03 7.78 -9.40
N SER A 112 3.25 8.78 -10.25
CA SER A 112 3.09 10.18 -9.89
C SER A 112 2.51 10.96 -11.07
N GLY A 113 1.91 12.12 -10.79
CA GLY A 113 1.32 12.98 -11.82
C GLY A 113 0.44 14.07 -11.23
N THR A 114 0.03 14.99 -12.06
CA THR A 114 -0.84 16.11 -11.66
C THR A 114 -2.33 15.75 -11.75
N LEU A 115 -2.68 14.71 -12.51
CA LEU A 115 -4.05 14.28 -12.74
C LEU A 115 -4.31 12.95 -12.03
N VAL A 116 -5.18 12.96 -11.04
CA VAL A 116 -5.59 11.75 -10.28
C VAL A 116 -6.02 10.62 -11.21
N ARG A 117 -6.83 10.92 -12.24
CA ARG A 117 -7.26 9.93 -13.23
C ARG A 117 -6.10 9.21 -13.91
N LYS A 118 -5.00 9.93 -14.23
CA LYS A 118 -3.82 9.31 -14.85
C LYS A 118 -3.07 8.43 -13.87
N ILE A 119 -2.96 8.83 -12.61
CA ILE A 119 -2.36 8.01 -11.55
C ILE A 119 -3.15 6.71 -11.40
N LEU A 120 -4.48 6.78 -11.32
CA LEU A 120 -5.34 5.60 -11.21
C LEU A 120 -5.21 4.65 -12.40
N GLU A 121 -5.10 5.19 -13.62
CA GLU A 121 -4.85 4.40 -14.82
C GLU A 121 -3.49 3.70 -14.76
N ASP A 122 -2.44 4.41 -14.32
CA ASP A 122 -1.11 3.85 -14.15
C ASP A 122 -1.08 2.77 -13.04
N VAL A 123 -1.80 2.96 -11.93
CA VAL A 123 -1.96 1.94 -10.88
C VAL A 123 -2.58 0.66 -11.44
N ARG A 124 -3.57 0.77 -12.31
CA ARG A 124 -4.23 -0.40 -12.92
C ARG A 124 -3.32 -1.19 -13.88
N HIS A 125 -2.59 -0.47 -14.73
CA HIS A 125 -2.05 -1.08 -15.95
C HIS A 125 -0.53 -0.94 -16.12
N LYS A 126 0.08 0.06 -15.49
CA LYS A 126 1.51 0.31 -15.71
C LYS A 126 2.36 -0.45 -14.69
N VAL A 127 3.40 -1.11 -15.15
CA VAL A 127 4.45 -1.64 -14.27
C VAL A 127 5.36 -0.47 -13.89
N PRO A 128 5.64 -0.24 -12.58
CA PRO A 128 6.57 0.81 -12.19
C PRO A 128 8.01 0.48 -12.59
N ASP A 129 8.85 1.50 -12.66
CA ASP A 129 10.28 1.30 -12.91
C ASP A 129 10.90 0.54 -11.73
N VAL A 130 11.88 -0.32 -12.03
CA VAL A 130 12.56 -1.12 -10.99
C VAL A 130 13.39 -0.20 -10.09
N PRO A 131 13.20 -0.23 -8.75
CA PRO A 131 14.04 0.54 -7.84
C PRO A 131 15.50 0.16 -7.96
N SER A 132 16.35 1.04 -8.46
CA SER A 132 17.77 0.75 -8.68
C SER A 132 18.70 1.63 -7.83
N HIS A 133 18.31 2.87 -7.57
CA HIS A 133 19.11 3.84 -6.84
C HIS A 133 18.24 4.79 -6.02
N PHE A 134 18.78 5.24 -4.89
CA PHE A 134 18.32 6.39 -4.12
C PHE A 134 19.47 7.42 -4.07
N GLY A 135 19.37 8.48 -4.87
CA GLY A 135 20.50 9.38 -5.10
C GLY A 135 21.70 8.63 -5.68
N SER A 136 22.83 8.62 -4.97
CA SER A 136 24.05 7.90 -5.34
C SER A 136 24.12 6.47 -4.79
N LEU A 137 23.16 6.04 -3.95
CA LEU A 137 23.17 4.73 -3.32
C LEU A 137 22.42 3.72 -4.19
N ALA A 138 23.05 2.57 -4.45
CA ALA A 138 22.40 1.46 -5.12
C ALA A 138 21.39 0.79 -4.17
N VAL A 139 20.19 0.51 -4.69
CA VAL A 139 19.20 -0.29 -3.95
C VAL A 139 19.60 -1.77 -4.01
N PRO A 140 19.66 -2.47 -2.86
CA PRO A 140 19.92 -3.91 -2.87
C PRO A 140 18.87 -4.67 -3.71
N LYS A 141 19.37 -5.57 -4.58
CA LYS A 141 18.51 -6.30 -5.53
C LYS A 141 17.36 -7.03 -4.85
N VAL A 142 17.60 -7.64 -3.68
CA VAL A 142 16.56 -8.35 -2.93
C VAL A 142 15.43 -7.42 -2.51
N LEU A 143 15.73 -6.19 -2.06
CA LEU A 143 14.70 -5.21 -1.69
C LEU A 143 13.95 -4.70 -2.93
N SER A 144 14.67 -4.50 -4.04
CA SER A 144 14.07 -4.13 -5.31
C SER A 144 13.11 -5.21 -5.80
N ASP A 145 13.54 -6.47 -5.85
CA ASP A 145 12.73 -7.60 -6.31
C ASP A 145 11.50 -7.80 -5.42
N LEU A 146 11.67 -7.73 -4.09
CA LEU A 146 10.57 -7.84 -3.12
C LEU A 146 9.55 -6.70 -3.31
N THR A 147 10.03 -5.47 -3.47
CA THR A 147 9.16 -4.31 -3.70
C THR A 147 8.34 -4.50 -4.98
N MET A 148 8.98 -4.94 -6.05
CA MET A 148 8.31 -5.19 -7.32
C MET A 148 7.30 -6.34 -7.24
N SER A 149 7.59 -7.40 -6.48
CA SER A 149 6.60 -8.48 -6.25
C SER A 149 5.40 -7.99 -5.46
N CYS A 150 5.60 -7.15 -4.42
CA CYS A 150 4.48 -6.52 -3.71
C CYS A 150 3.60 -5.66 -4.62
N LEU A 151 4.20 -5.01 -5.64
CA LEU A 151 3.53 -4.13 -6.60
C LEU A 151 2.96 -4.88 -7.83
N SER A 152 2.94 -6.23 -7.82
CA SER A 152 2.28 -6.99 -8.88
C SER A 152 0.81 -6.60 -8.98
N LYS A 153 0.32 -6.49 -10.23
CA LYS A 153 -1.10 -6.19 -10.50
C LYS A 153 -1.99 -7.36 -10.11
N ASP A 154 -1.51 -8.57 -10.36
CA ASP A 154 -2.17 -9.78 -9.92
C ASP A 154 -1.90 -10.02 -8.41
N PRO A 155 -2.94 -10.04 -7.55
CA PRO A 155 -2.77 -10.34 -6.14
C PRO A 155 -2.12 -11.71 -5.86
N ASP A 156 -2.31 -12.69 -6.74
CA ASP A 156 -1.75 -14.05 -6.57
C ASP A 156 -0.22 -14.09 -6.77
N GLU A 157 0.35 -13.09 -7.43
CA GLU A 157 1.80 -12.96 -7.62
C GLU A 157 2.51 -12.18 -6.50
N ARG A 158 1.75 -11.60 -5.57
CA ARG A 158 2.29 -10.89 -4.41
C ARG A 158 2.74 -11.87 -3.33
N PRO A 159 3.61 -11.45 -2.38
CA PRO A 159 3.90 -12.24 -1.19
C PRO A 159 2.61 -12.68 -0.49
N GLY A 160 2.61 -13.93 -0.01
CA GLY A 160 1.43 -14.56 0.57
C GLY A 160 1.02 -14.00 1.93
N SER A 161 1.87 -13.18 2.58
CA SER A 161 1.54 -12.52 3.85
C SER A 161 2.50 -11.36 4.16
N ALA A 162 2.10 -10.48 5.08
CA ALA A 162 2.97 -9.41 5.58
C ALA A 162 4.18 -9.96 6.35
N GLU A 163 4.03 -11.09 7.04
CA GLU A 163 5.12 -11.79 7.73
C GLU A 163 6.16 -12.32 6.75
N GLU A 164 5.74 -12.75 5.56
CA GLU A 164 6.66 -13.17 4.52
C GLU A 164 7.52 -12.00 4.04
N VAL A 165 6.94 -10.83 3.82
CA VAL A 165 7.67 -9.60 3.49
C VAL A 165 8.70 -9.28 4.57
N VAL A 166 8.29 -9.31 5.84
CA VAL A 166 9.19 -9.05 6.99
C VAL A 166 10.33 -10.07 7.02
N ARG A 167 10.04 -11.35 6.86
CA ARG A 167 11.03 -12.43 6.88
C ARG A 167 12.08 -12.26 5.78
N ILE A 168 11.67 -11.90 4.57
CA ILE A 168 12.60 -11.66 3.45
C ILE A 168 13.52 -10.48 3.77
N ILE A 169 12.98 -9.38 4.30
CA ILE A 169 13.78 -8.21 4.69
C ILE A 169 14.78 -8.60 5.78
N GLN A 170 14.33 -9.23 6.86
CA GLN A 170 15.18 -9.58 8.00
C GLN A 170 16.30 -10.56 7.62
N HIS A 171 15.99 -11.57 6.81
CA HIS A 171 16.99 -12.57 6.39
C HIS A 171 18.12 -11.95 5.58
N ASN A 172 17.85 -10.92 4.81
CA ASN A 172 18.83 -10.29 3.92
C ASN A 172 19.49 -9.03 4.51
N TRP A 173 19.03 -8.55 5.67
CA TRP A 173 19.61 -7.39 6.37
C TRP A 173 20.62 -7.77 7.45
N THR A 174 20.57 -8.99 7.95
CA THR A 174 21.43 -9.51 9.03
C THR A 174 22.67 -10.24 8.52
N SER A 175 22.96 -10.14 7.23
CA SER A 175 24.16 -10.73 6.58
C SER A 175 25.17 -9.60 6.14
#